data_1f2099d5d3c15752afe2dd2921b6c86a
#
_entry.id   1f2099d5d3c15752afe2dd2921b6c86a
#
_cell.length_a   1.000
_cell.length_b   1.000
_cell.length_c   1.000
_cell.angle_alpha   90.00
_cell.angle_beta   90.00
_cell.angle_gamma   90.00
#
_symmetry.space_group_name_H-M   'P 1'
#
loop_
_entity.id
_entity.type
_entity.pdbx_description
1 polymer ?
#
loop_
_entity_poly.entity_id
_entity_poly.type
_entity_poly.pdbx_seq_one_letter_code
_entity_poly.pdbx_strand_id
1 'polypeptide(L)'
;MLIASSDFTHYESNSEAHRKDSQLIKSILSLDISAFYYTLREYNVSACGYGAIATVMVAAKNLGATRGELIRYATSGDVTGNKSSVVGYSSILFV
;
A
#
# COMPACT_ATOMS: atom_id res chain seq x y z
N MET A 1 2.09 7.30 18.49
CA MET A 1 1.91 6.37 17.37
C MET A 1 1.21 7.08 16.23
N LEU A 2 1.69 6.89 14.98
CA LEU A 2 1.06 7.43 13.78
C LEU A 2 0.44 6.29 12.99
N ILE A 3 -0.79 6.49 12.52
CA ILE A 3 -1.50 5.48 11.74
C ILE A 3 -2.02 6.13 10.46
N ALA A 4 -1.69 5.53 9.30
CA ALA A 4 -2.34 5.83 8.03
C ALA A 4 -3.32 4.69 7.72
N SER A 5 -4.54 5.05 7.34
CA SER A 5 -5.55 4.09 6.94
C SER A 5 -5.87 4.28 5.47
N SER A 6 -5.75 3.23 4.69
CA SER A 6 -6.06 3.26 3.26
C SER A 6 -6.34 1.87 2.75
N ASP A 7 -7.36 1.74 1.94
CA ASP A 7 -7.49 0.59 1.05
C ASP A 7 -6.54 0.81 -0.13
N PHE A 8 -6.14 -0.28 -0.77
CA PHE A 8 -5.29 -0.24 -1.95
C PHE A 8 -6.13 -0.33 -3.23
N THR A 9 -5.77 -1.16 -4.18
CA THR A 9 -6.51 -1.27 -5.44
C THR A 9 -7.98 -1.64 -5.18
N HIS A 10 -8.90 -0.97 -5.91
CA HIS A 10 -10.34 -1.18 -5.82
C HIS A 10 -10.88 -1.77 -7.11
N TYR A 11 -11.74 -2.77 -6.96
CA TYR A 11 -12.60 -3.29 -8.04
C TYR A 11 -11.87 -3.81 -9.27
N GLU A 12 -10.65 -4.29 -9.10
CA GLU A 12 -9.89 -4.98 -10.14
C GLU A 12 -9.79 -6.46 -9.80
N SER A 13 -9.34 -7.28 -10.76
CA SER A 13 -9.13 -8.71 -10.50
C SER A 13 -8.10 -8.92 -9.40
N ASN A 14 -8.17 -10.06 -8.74
CA ASN A 14 -7.23 -10.39 -7.65
C ASN A 14 -5.78 -10.36 -8.14
N SER A 15 -5.49 -10.87 -9.35
CA SER A 15 -4.14 -10.85 -9.91
C SER A 15 -3.66 -9.43 -10.21
N GLU A 16 -4.53 -8.55 -10.74
CA GLU A 16 -4.18 -7.14 -10.97
C GLU A 16 -3.97 -6.38 -9.67
N ALA A 17 -4.81 -6.63 -8.66
CA ALA A 17 -4.65 -6.03 -7.35
C ALA A 17 -3.30 -6.42 -6.73
N HIS A 18 -2.95 -7.70 -6.75
CA HIS A 18 -1.66 -8.18 -6.26
C HIS A 18 -0.49 -7.55 -7.02
N ARG A 19 -0.58 -7.46 -8.34
CA ARG A 19 0.46 -6.87 -9.18
C ARG A 19 0.70 -5.40 -8.86
N LYS A 20 -0.36 -4.60 -8.81
CA LYS A 20 -0.28 -3.16 -8.54
C LYS A 20 0.11 -2.88 -7.11
N ASP A 21 -0.54 -3.53 -6.17
CA ASP A 21 -0.32 -3.30 -4.74
C ASP A 21 1.08 -3.74 -4.31
N SER A 22 1.62 -4.82 -4.90
CA SER A 22 2.99 -5.27 -4.63
C SER A 22 4.02 -4.20 -4.96
N GLN A 23 3.85 -3.50 -6.10
CA GLN A 23 4.76 -2.43 -6.50
C GLN A 23 4.65 -1.24 -5.55
N LEU A 24 3.43 -0.88 -5.14
CA LEU A 24 3.21 0.22 -4.22
C LEU A 24 3.79 -0.10 -2.83
N ILE A 25 3.54 -1.29 -2.32
CA ILE A 25 4.08 -1.74 -1.04
C ILE A 25 5.61 -1.68 -1.05
N LYS A 26 6.24 -2.09 -2.14
CA LYS A 26 7.70 -2.04 -2.29
C LYS A 26 8.25 -0.64 -2.06
N SER A 27 7.61 0.39 -2.61
CA SER A 27 8.02 1.79 -2.40
C SER A 27 7.79 2.23 -0.96
N ILE A 28 6.71 1.77 -0.33
CA ILE A 28 6.42 2.07 1.08
C ILE A 28 7.47 1.45 1.99
N LEU A 29 7.82 0.18 1.77
CA LEU A 29 8.81 -0.53 2.59
C LEU A 29 10.20 0.10 2.51
N SER A 30 10.56 0.67 1.35
CA SER A 30 11.82 1.39 1.19
C SER A 30 11.78 2.82 1.71
N LEU A 31 10.62 3.31 2.16
CA LEU A 31 10.39 4.69 2.59
C LEU A 31 10.78 5.71 1.51
N ASP A 32 10.58 5.35 0.24
CA ASP A 32 10.88 6.20 -0.90
C ASP A 32 9.61 6.91 -1.37
N ILE A 33 9.45 8.16 -0.94
CA ILE A 33 8.26 8.96 -1.24
C ILE A 33 8.12 9.21 -2.73
N SER A 34 9.22 9.51 -3.43
CA SER A 34 9.20 9.74 -4.87
C SER A 34 8.77 8.50 -5.64
N ALA A 35 9.29 7.34 -5.27
CA ALA A 35 8.90 6.06 -5.87
C ALA A 35 7.44 5.73 -5.56
N PHE A 36 6.95 6.08 -4.38
CA PHE A 36 5.56 5.88 -3.99
C PHE A 36 4.62 6.63 -4.94
N TYR A 37 4.83 7.93 -5.15
CA TYR A 37 4.01 8.73 -6.05
C TYR A 37 4.16 8.30 -7.52
N TYR A 38 5.38 7.94 -7.93
CA TYR A 38 5.63 7.41 -9.27
C TYR A 38 4.81 6.15 -9.52
N THR A 39 4.81 5.22 -8.55
CA THR A 39 4.08 3.95 -8.65
C THR A 39 2.56 4.17 -8.69
N LEU A 40 2.05 5.09 -7.87
CA LEU A 40 0.63 5.45 -7.90
C LEU A 40 0.19 5.86 -9.30
N ARG A 41 1.01 6.65 -9.97
CA ARG A 41 0.71 7.16 -11.31
C ARG A 41 0.91 6.11 -12.40
N GLU A 42 2.07 5.43 -12.39
CA GLU A 42 2.44 4.48 -13.45
C GLU A 42 1.52 3.25 -13.47
N TYR A 43 1.17 2.73 -12.29
CA TYR A 43 0.32 1.55 -12.19
C TYR A 43 -1.15 1.90 -11.99
N ASN A 44 -1.47 3.19 -11.93
CA ASN A 44 -2.83 3.68 -11.71
C ASN A 44 -3.49 2.99 -10.50
N VAL A 45 -2.78 3.00 -9.38
CA VAL A 45 -3.27 2.40 -8.12
C VAL A 45 -4.28 3.33 -7.47
N SER A 46 -5.42 2.79 -7.10
CA SER A 46 -6.51 3.56 -6.51
C SER A 46 -6.50 3.54 -4.97
N ALA A 47 -5.32 3.74 -4.38
CA ALA A 47 -5.21 3.83 -2.92
C ALA A 47 -5.82 5.15 -2.44
N CYS A 48 -6.94 5.09 -1.74
CA CYS A 48 -7.72 6.28 -1.37
C CYS A 48 -7.02 7.16 -0.31
N GLY A 49 -6.22 6.55 0.55
CA GLY A 49 -5.48 7.26 1.61
C GLY A 49 -4.02 7.54 1.26
N TYR A 50 -3.68 7.72 -0.03
CA TYR A 50 -2.29 7.88 -0.45
C TYR A 50 -1.59 9.07 0.25
N GLY A 51 -2.30 10.17 0.46
CA GLY A 51 -1.76 11.33 1.17
C GLY A 51 -1.42 11.02 2.63
N ALA A 52 -2.29 10.27 3.31
CA ALA A 52 -2.04 9.83 4.69
C ALA A 52 -0.84 8.88 4.76
N ILE A 53 -0.72 7.95 3.81
CA ILE A 53 0.41 7.03 3.74
C ILE A 53 1.71 7.82 3.55
N ALA A 54 1.75 8.74 2.60
CA ALA A 54 2.94 9.58 2.34
C ALA A 54 3.32 10.39 3.58
N THR A 55 2.35 10.96 4.27
CA THR A 55 2.58 11.74 5.50
C THR A 55 3.22 10.87 6.59
N VAL A 56 2.71 9.66 6.80
CA VAL A 56 3.28 8.74 7.80
C VAL A 56 4.67 8.28 7.38
N MET A 57 4.92 8.05 6.08
CA MET A 57 6.25 7.71 5.59
C MET A 57 7.27 8.80 5.91
N VAL A 58 6.93 10.06 5.64
CA VAL A 58 7.81 11.21 5.94
C VAL A 58 8.04 11.32 7.45
N ALA A 59 6.98 11.24 8.25
CA ALA A 59 7.09 11.31 9.70
C ALA A 59 7.95 10.18 10.26
N ALA A 60 7.76 8.97 9.78
CA ALA A 60 8.56 7.80 10.20
C ALA A 60 10.04 8.00 9.90
N LYS A 61 10.38 8.51 8.71
CA LYS A 61 11.77 8.84 8.36
C LYS A 61 12.36 9.88 9.31
N ASN A 62 11.61 10.93 9.61
CA ASN A 62 12.06 11.98 10.51
C ASN A 62 12.24 11.48 11.96
N LEU A 63 11.53 10.43 12.34
CA LEU A 63 11.67 9.79 13.65
C LEU A 63 12.75 8.70 13.67
N GLY A 64 13.46 8.50 12.57
CA GLY A 64 14.60 7.59 12.50
C GLY A 64 14.31 6.21 11.91
N ALA A 65 13.10 5.97 11.39
CA ALA A 65 12.82 4.72 10.70
C ALA A 65 13.63 4.61 9.41
N THR A 66 14.12 3.42 9.11
CA THR A 66 14.94 3.17 7.92
C THR A 66 14.23 2.33 6.87
N ARG A 67 13.16 1.62 7.25
CA ARG A 67 12.39 0.76 6.35
C ARG A 67 11.01 0.46 6.91
N GLY A 68 10.15 -0.09 6.07
CA GLY A 68 8.91 -0.72 6.50
C GLY A 68 9.03 -2.24 6.48
N GLU A 69 8.21 -2.89 7.27
CA GLU A 69 8.05 -4.34 7.26
C GLU A 69 6.60 -4.67 6.98
N LEU A 70 6.36 -5.48 5.95
CA LEU A 70 5.02 -5.93 5.61
C LEU A 70 4.61 -7.04 6.57
N ILE A 71 3.55 -6.76 7.34
CA ILE A 71 2.99 -7.76 8.25
C ILE A 71 2.07 -8.70 7.47
N ARG A 72 1.18 -8.13 6.67
CA ARG A 72 0.25 -8.92 5.86
C ARG A 72 -0.32 -8.09 4.71
N TYR A 73 -0.51 -8.75 3.57
CA TYR A 73 -1.33 -8.25 2.48
C TYR A 73 -2.44 -9.27 2.19
N ALA A 74 -3.64 -8.78 1.96
CA ALA A 74 -4.78 -9.61 1.61
C ALA A 74 -5.72 -8.82 0.71
N THR A 75 -6.65 -9.50 0.06
CA THR A 75 -7.73 -8.87 -0.69
C THR A 75 -9.07 -9.35 -0.15
N SER A 76 -10.14 -8.62 -0.50
CA SER A 76 -11.49 -9.04 -0.19
C SER A 76 -11.82 -10.43 -0.79
N GLY A 77 -11.16 -10.79 -1.90
CA GLY A 77 -11.32 -12.10 -2.51
C GLY A 77 -10.86 -13.26 -1.62
N ASP A 78 -9.94 -13.01 -0.69
CA ASP A 78 -9.48 -14.02 0.27
C ASP A 78 -10.58 -14.39 1.28
N VAL A 79 -11.55 -13.51 1.49
CA VAL A 79 -12.66 -13.70 2.41
C VAL A 79 -13.94 -14.15 1.67
N THR A 80 -14.28 -13.43 0.59
CA THR A 80 -15.55 -13.64 -0.14
C THR A 80 -15.47 -14.76 -1.17
N GLY A 81 -14.26 -15.12 -1.62
CA GLY A 81 -14.06 -16.06 -2.73
C GLY A 81 -14.26 -15.44 -4.11
N ASN A 82 -14.76 -14.22 -4.22
CA ASN A 82 -14.92 -13.53 -5.50
C ASN A 82 -13.60 -12.80 -5.84
N LYS A 83 -12.89 -13.34 -6.83
CA LYS A 83 -11.58 -12.83 -7.25
C LYS A 83 -11.62 -12.03 -8.54
N SER A 84 -12.80 -11.78 -9.10
CA SER A 84 -12.95 -10.99 -10.32
C SER A 84 -12.97 -9.49 -10.05
N SER A 85 -13.35 -9.08 -8.85
CA SER A 85 -13.38 -7.68 -8.43
C SER A 85 -13.09 -7.62 -6.93
N VAL A 86 -11.91 -7.11 -6.56
CA VAL A 86 -11.44 -7.12 -5.17
C VAL A 86 -10.97 -5.75 -4.71
N VAL A 87 -10.84 -5.60 -3.39
CA VAL A 87 -10.18 -4.48 -2.73
C VAL A 87 -8.95 -5.02 -2.00
N GLY A 88 -7.81 -4.37 -2.16
CA GLY A 88 -6.57 -4.77 -1.50
C GLY A 88 -6.40 -4.10 -0.14
N TYR A 89 -5.81 -4.82 0.81
CA TYR A 89 -5.51 -4.33 2.16
C TYR A 89 -4.12 -4.75 2.58
N SER A 90 -3.43 -3.90 3.34
CA SER A 90 -2.15 -4.28 3.93
C SER A 90 -1.96 -3.72 5.33
N SER A 91 -1.06 -4.35 6.08
CA SER A 91 -0.59 -3.89 7.38
C SER A 91 0.93 -3.79 7.33
N ILE A 92 1.48 -2.61 7.59
CA ILE A 92 2.92 -2.32 7.47
C ILE A 92 3.38 -1.63 8.74
N LEU A 93 4.53 -2.07 9.26
CA LEU A 93 5.19 -1.46 10.41
C LEU A 93 6.49 -0.79 9.95
N PHE A 94 6.71 0.45 10.35
CA PHE A 94 7.98 1.15 10.08
C PHE A 94 8.94 1.00 11.26
N VAL A 95 10.17 0.61 10.95
CA VAL A 95 11.22 0.34 11.94
C VAL A 95 12.53 1.03 11.60
#